data_a998a2c2cb899e8fa3cfb2a19bc501bf
#
_entry.id   a998a2c2cb899e8fa3cfb2a19bc501bf
#
_cell.length_a   1.000
_cell.length_b   1.000
_cell.length_c   1.000
_cell.angle_alpha   90.00
_cell.angle_beta   90.00
_cell.angle_gamma   90.00
#
_symmetry.space_group_name_H-M   'P 1'
#
loop_
_entity.id
_entity.type
_entity.pdbx_description
1 polymer ?
#
loop_
_entity_poly.entity_id
_entity_poly.type
_entity_poly.pdbx_seq_one_letter_code
_entity_poly.pdbx_strand_id
1 'polypeptide(L)'
;AAEYFYELLAKGQSQAYVDNMQEASSMDTAKYSQFVDLMEQFLHEEKELRGGILSAKAERDTIVDTISMVYLNVHFGDSTREEIILPVVYTRGRWWIR
;
A
#
# COMPACT_ATOMS: atom_id res chain seq x y z
N ALA A 1 -4.72 -9.35 -4.03
CA ALA A 1 -3.34 -8.84 -3.85
C ALA A 1 -3.31 -7.44 -3.29
N ALA A 2 -4.08 -6.51 -3.84
CA ALA A 2 -4.07 -5.12 -3.37
C ALA A 2 -4.52 -4.99 -1.91
N GLU A 3 -5.56 -5.72 -1.50
CA GLU A 3 -5.99 -5.73 -0.10
C GLU A 3 -4.88 -6.20 0.81
N TYR A 4 -4.21 -7.28 0.43
CA TYR A 4 -3.12 -7.81 1.21
C TYR A 4 -1.99 -6.80 1.38
N PHE A 5 -1.61 -6.11 0.31
CA PHE A 5 -0.55 -5.11 0.38
C PHE A 5 -0.92 -3.97 1.32
N TYR A 6 -2.13 -3.47 1.23
CA TYR A 6 -2.55 -2.38 2.10
C TYR A 6 -2.72 -2.82 3.55
N GLU A 7 -3.10 -4.08 3.78
CA GLU A 7 -3.17 -4.64 5.13
C GLU A 7 -1.81 -4.70 5.80
N LEU A 8 -0.73 -4.84 5.04
CA LEU A 8 0.62 -4.75 5.59
C LEU A 8 0.84 -3.39 6.25
N LEU A 9 0.35 -2.32 5.62
CA LEU A 9 0.41 -0.99 6.21
C LEU A 9 -0.46 -0.90 7.47
N ALA A 10 -1.66 -1.46 7.42
CA ALA A 10 -2.55 -1.45 8.57
C ALA A 10 -1.92 -2.13 9.80
N LYS A 11 -1.08 -3.13 9.56
CA LYS A 11 -0.38 -3.86 10.62
C LYS A 11 0.95 -3.22 11.00
N GLY A 12 1.30 -2.07 10.41
CA GLY A 12 2.55 -1.38 10.70
C GLY A 12 3.78 -2.02 10.05
N GLN A 13 3.59 -2.87 9.05
CA GLN A 13 4.69 -3.59 8.40
C GLN A 13 5.19 -2.81 7.18
N SER A 14 5.80 -1.67 7.44
CA SER A 14 6.27 -0.76 6.38
C SER A 14 7.32 -1.40 5.48
N GLN A 15 8.26 -2.14 6.05
CA GLN A 15 9.30 -2.81 5.28
C GLN A 15 8.71 -3.86 4.33
N ALA A 16 7.77 -4.67 4.83
CA ALA A 16 7.12 -5.68 4.01
C ALA A 16 6.32 -5.02 2.86
N TYR A 17 5.71 -3.88 3.12
CA TYR A 17 5.01 -3.13 2.07
C TYR A 17 5.98 -2.70 0.97
N VAL A 18 7.11 -2.11 1.34
CA VAL A 18 8.12 -1.67 0.35
C VAL A 18 8.69 -2.86 -0.41
N ASP A 19 8.88 -4.00 0.26
CA ASP A 19 9.37 -5.22 -0.38
C ASP A 19 8.44 -5.74 -1.48
N ASN A 20 7.18 -5.36 -1.45
CA ASN A 20 6.20 -5.73 -2.48
C ASN A 20 6.07 -4.69 -3.59
N MET A 21 6.86 -3.63 -3.57
CA MET A 21 6.91 -2.66 -4.67
C MET A 21 7.72 -3.25 -5.82
N GLN A 22 7.24 -3.04 -7.04
CA GLN A 22 7.90 -3.54 -8.24
C GLN A 22 9.36 -3.10 -8.34
N GLU A 23 9.65 -1.90 -7.87
CA GLU A 23 10.98 -1.31 -7.96
C GLU A 23 11.92 -1.70 -6.80
N ALA A 24 11.43 -2.45 -5.81
CA ALA A 24 12.22 -2.71 -4.61
C ALA A 24 13.57 -3.36 -4.90
N SER A 25 13.60 -4.31 -5.83
CA SER A 25 14.83 -5.03 -6.16
C SER A 25 15.87 -4.17 -6.88
N SER A 26 15.47 -3.02 -7.44
CA SER A 26 16.38 -2.10 -8.13
C SER A 26 16.77 -0.90 -7.27
N MET A 27 16.29 -0.81 -6.04
CA MET A 27 16.65 0.26 -5.13
C MET A 27 17.98 -0.03 -4.46
N ASP A 28 18.84 1.00 -4.34
CA ASP A 28 19.99 0.88 -3.46
C ASP A 28 19.53 0.97 -1.99
N THR A 29 20.44 0.69 -1.08
CA THR A 29 20.14 0.65 0.36
C THR A 29 19.59 1.98 0.87
N ALA A 30 20.15 3.10 0.42
CA ALA A 30 19.72 4.42 0.87
C ALA A 30 18.31 4.72 0.40
N LYS A 31 18.00 4.43 -0.86
CA LYS A 31 16.66 4.64 -1.41
C LYS A 31 15.62 3.75 -0.73
N TYR A 32 15.97 2.48 -0.54
CA TYR A 32 15.09 1.53 0.16
C TYR A 32 14.75 2.03 1.57
N SER A 33 15.76 2.43 2.34
CA SER A 33 15.54 2.95 3.69
C SER A 33 14.67 4.19 3.69
N GLN A 34 14.87 5.05 2.70
CA GLN A 34 14.07 6.27 2.56
C GLN A 34 12.59 5.95 2.34
N PHE A 35 12.30 4.96 1.48
CA PHE A 35 10.91 4.56 1.24
C PHE A 35 10.28 3.93 2.49
N VAL A 36 11.02 3.10 3.21
CA VAL A 36 10.52 2.53 4.47
C VAL A 36 10.21 3.63 5.47
N ASP A 37 11.09 4.62 5.61
CA ASP A 37 10.88 5.74 6.52
C ASP A 37 9.65 6.57 6.13
N LEU A 38 9.44 6.79 4.83
CA LEU A 38 8.26 7.50 4.34
C LEU A 38 6.97 6.75 4.69
N MET A 39 6.97 5.43 4.58
CA MET A 39 5.80 4.63 4.95
C MET A 39 5.56 4.67 6.46
N GLU A 40 6.61 4.62 7.26
CA GLU A 40 6.47 4.73 8.71
C GLU A 40 5.93 6.10 9.11
N GLN A 41 6.39 7.16 8.48
CA GLN A 41 5.90 8.49 8.71
C GLN A 41 4.43 8.62 8.32
N PHE A 42 4.06 8.07 7.17
CA PHE A 42 2.67 8.05 6.72
C PHE A 42 1.78 7.37 7.74
N LEU A 43 2.19 6.20 8.24
CA LEU A 43 1.40 5.46 9.23
C LEU A 43 1.28 6.22 10.54
N HIS A 44 2.35 6.90 10.96
CA HIS A 44 2.32 7.71 12.17
C HIS A 44 1.31 8.86 12.04
N GLU A 45 1.33 9.54 10.90
CA GLU A 45 0.40 10.64 10.64
C GLU A 45 -1.05 10.15 10.59
N GLU A 46 -1.31 9.02 9.96
CA GLU A 46 -2.66 8.45 9.91
C GLU A 46 -3.15 8.07 11.29
N LYS A 47 -2.26 7.55 12.14
CA LYS A 47 -2.62 7.22 13.52
C LYS A 47 -2.98 8.47 14.32
N GLU A 48 -2.21 9.56 14.15
CA GLU A 48 -2.47 10.82 14.85
C GLU A 48 -3.75 11.50 14.36
N LEU A 49 -3.99 11.48 13.05
CA LEU A 49 -5.09 12.22 12.44
C LEU A 49 -6.40 11.44 12.43
N ARG A 50 -6.35 10.12 12.26
CA ARG A 50 -7.55 9.31 12.00
C ARG A 50 -7.66 8.05 12.85
N GLY A 51 -6.78 7.90 13.84
CA GLY A 51 -6.80 6.72 14.69
C GLY A 51 -6.22 5.46 14.05
N GLY A 52 -5.48 5.62 12.94
CA GLY A 52 -4.83 4.54 12.24
C GLY A 52 -5.70 3.84 11.20
N ILE A 53 -5.08 3.02 10.38
CA ILE A 53 -5.75 2.25 9.34
C ILE A 53 -6.23 0.94 9.96
N LEU A 54 -7.54 0.68 9.91
CA LEU A 54 -8.12 -0.55 10.44
C LEU A 54 -8.18 -1.65 9.40
N SER A 55 -8.63 -1.31 8.19
CA SER A 55 -8.81 -2.30 7.13
C SER A 55 -8.88 -1.63 5.78
N ALA A 56 -8.67 -2.42 4.73
CA ALA A 56 -8.85 -2.00 3.36
C ALA A 56 -9.55 -3.10 2.59
N LYS A 57 -10.56 -2.75 1.82
CA LYS A 57 -11.33 -3.71 1.06
C LYS A 57 -11.39 -3.28 -0.40
N ALA A 58 -11.03 -4.20 -1.30
CA ALA A 58 -11.12 -3.95 -2.72
C ALA A 58 -12.58 -3.97 -3.16
N GLU A 59 -13.00 -2.94 -3.88
CA GLU A 59 -14.38 -2.82 -4.36
C GLU A 59 -14.48 -3.05 -5.86
N ARG A 60 -13.51 -2.57 -6.62
CA ARG A 60 -13.47 -2.74 -8.06
C ARG A 60 -12.06 -2.47 -8.58
N ASP A 61 -11.82 -2.82 -9.83
CA ASP A 61 -10.57 -2.49 -10.49
C ASP A 61 -10.82 -2.06 -11.93
N THR A 62 -9.86 -1.32 -12.47
CA THR A 62 -9.86 -0.89 -13.87
C THR A 62 -8.48 -1.18 -14.43
N ILE A 63 -8.43 -1.86 -15.58
CA ILE A 63 -7.15 -2.18 -16.20
C ILE A 63 -6.79 -1.10 -17.20
N VAL A 64 -5.60 -0.55 -17.03
CA VAL A 64 -5.02 0.44 -17.94
C VAL A 64 -3.67 -0.11 -18.40
N ASP A 65 -3.58 -0.49 -19.68
CA ASP A 65 -2.46 -1.23 -20.23
C ASP A 65 -2.26 -2.55 -19.46
N THR A 66 -1.14 -2.72 -18.78
CA THR A 66 -0.86 -3.93 -18.00
C THR A 66 -1.03 -3.70 -16.50
N ILE A 67 -1.54 -2.54 -16.11
CA ILE A 67 -1.67 -2.13 -14.72
C ILE A 67 -3.12 -2.26 -14.29
N SER A 68 -3.36 -2.91 -13.16
CA SER A 68 -4.68 -2.95 -12.53
C SER A 68 -4.76 -1.83 -11.50
N MET A 69 -5.69 -0.90 -11.72
CA MET A 69 -5.97 0.18 -10.78
C MET A 69 -7.05 -0.33 -9.83
N VAL A 70 -6.65 -0.73 -8.63
CA VAL A 70 -7.59 -1.31 -7.66
C VAL A 70 -8.10 -0.23 -6.72
N TYR A 71 -9.42 -0.11 -6.64
CA TYR A 71 -10.07 0.86 -5.77
C TYR A 71 -10.32 0.21 -4.41
N LEU A 72 -9.67 0.73 -3.39
CA LEU A 72 -9.75 0.22 -2.02
C LEU A 72 -10.57 1.18 -1.17
N ASN A 73 -11.51 0.62 -0.42
CA ASN A 73 -12.22 1.37 0.61
C ASN A 73 -11.46 1.17 1.93
N VAL A 74 -10.85 2.22 2.42
CA VAL A 74 -10.00 2.18 3.61
C VAL A 74 -10.80 2.71 4.80
N HIS A 75 -10.82 1.93 5.89
CA HIS A 75 -11.50 2.28 7.12
C HIS A 75 -10.47 2.69 8.16
N PHE A 76 -10.75 3.79 8.86
CA PHE A 76 -9.85 4.34 9.87
C PHE A 76 -10.42 4.21 11.27
N GLY A 77 -9.55 4.35 12.27
CA GLY A 77 -9.93 4.19 13.68
C GLY A 77 -10.93 5.22 14.20
N ASP A 78 -11.04 6.36 13.54
CA ASP A 78 -12.01 7.41 13.89
C ASP A 78 -13.38 7.21 13.22
N SER A 79 -13.62 6.05 12.63
CA SER A 79 -14.83 5.69 11.90
C SER A 79 -15.00 6.36 10.54
N THR A 80 -13.99 7.07 10.07
CA THR A 80 -14.01 7.62 8.71
C THR A 80 -13.56 6.57 7.69
N ARG A 81 -13.90 6.83 6.42
CA ARG A 81 -13.53 5.97 5.29
C ARG A 81 -13.01 6.83 4.15
N GLU A 82 -12.16 6.26 3.34
CA GLU A 82 -11.63 6.94 2.17
C GLU A 82 -11.39 5.92 1.06
N GLU A 83 -11.76 6.28 -0.16
CA GLU A 83 -11.41 5.47 -1.31
C GLU A 83 -10.04 5.88 -1.82
N ILE A 84 -9.16 4.91 -1.97
CA ILE A 84 -7.84 5.13 -2.58
C ILE A 84 -7.68 4.21 -3.77
N ILE A 85 -6.76 4.54 -4.65
CA ILE A 85 -6.43 3.72 -5.80
C ILE A 85 -5.02 3.17 -5.58
N LEU A 86 -4.88 1.84 -5.59
CA LEU A 86 -3.58 1.19 -5.50
C LEU A 86 -3.29 0.51 -6.84
N PRO A 87 -2.30 1.01 -7.59
CA PRO A 87 -1.93 0.37 -8.85
C PRO A 87 -1.09 -0.87 -8.56
N VAL A 88 -1.47 -2.00 -9.17
CA VAL A 88 -0.73 -3.25 -9.05
C VAL A 88 -0.47 -3.82 -10.43
N VAL A 89 0.59 -4.61 -10.56
CA VAL A 89 0.99 -5.20 -11.82
C VAL A 89 1.37 -6.66 -11.59
N TYR A 90 0.98 -7.53 -12.53
CA TYR A 90 1.37 -8.94 -12.49
C TYR A 90 2.56 -9.14 -13.42
N THR A 91 3.70 -9.51 -12.84
CA THR A 91 4.90 -9.79 -13.61
C THR A 91 5.82 -10.70 -12.80
N ARG A 92 6.69 -11.41 -13.46
CA ARG A 92 7.64 -12.33 -12.82
C ARG A 92 6.92 -13.33 -11.89
N GLY A 93 5.71 -13.76 -12.30
CA GLY A 93 4.98 -14.81 -11.61
C GLY A 93 4.18 -14.37 -10.40
N ARG A 94 4.08 -13.05 -10.12
CA ARG A 94 3.31 -12.58 -8.96
C ARG A 94 2.83 -11.13 -9.16
N TRP A 95 1.96 -10.70 -8.25
CA TRP A 95 1.51 -9.32 -8.18
C TRP A 95 2.51 -8.47 -7.38
N TRP A 96 2.67 -7.22 -7.83
CA TRP A 96 3.52 -6.22 -7.20
C TRP A 96 2.78 -4.90 -7.09
N ILE A 97 3.15 -4.08 -6.11
CA ILE A 97 2.72 -2.68 -6.07
C ILE A 97 3.50 -1.94 -7.15
N ARG A 98 2.79 -1.23 -8.01
CA ARG A 98 3.45 -0.44 -9.05
C ARG A 98 4.12 0.86 -8.44
#